data_4c141154edb7ee3fb534576a36fac426
#
_entry.id   4c141154edb7ee3fb534576a36fac426
#
_cell.length_a   1.000
_cell.length_b   1.000
_cell.length_c   1.000
_cell.angle_alpha   90.00
_cell.angle_beta   90.00
_cell.angle_gamma   90.00
#
_symmetry.space_group_name_H-M   'P 1'
#
loop_
_entity.id
_entity.type
_entity.pdbx_description
1 polymer ?
#
loop_
_entity_poly.entity_id
_entity_poly.type
_entity_poly.pdbx_seq_one_letter_code
_entity_poly.pdbx_strand_id
1 'polypeptide(L)'
;MRATRQVSFWLTAVLVFTAAATASAQTTIPITEQQVLYEVIGEFNNSGSASQQYGYLSGVTGFDNAFSSTTTKNETTALFTFVTNATTIQVVNHGAFRIVDRTGTTTIYLNNGPSDFTNPATFSQGMPIQVSNYRQQVILNILTNTFLTVHTNTVTDVKTFTLNGVAYRLGQLGKSFRTNYSGQANTPGAVPSGWFAGTSTGSKN
;
A
#
# COMPACT_ATOMS: atom_id res chain seq x y z
N MET A 1 25.01 -82.87 -29.50
CA MET A 1 25.12 -81.47 -29.76
C MET A 1 24.04 -80.72 -28.93
N ARG A 2 24.43 -80.04 -27.80
CA ARG A 2 23.53 -79.27 -26.99
C ARG A 2 23.81 -77.78 -27.23
N ALA A 3 22.82 -77.06 -27.74
CA ALA A 3 22.90 -75.63 -27.97
C ALA A 3 22.52 -74.87 -26.70
N THR A 4 23.44 -74.10 -26.17
CA THR A 4 23.24 -73.19 -25.01
C THR A 4 22.68 -71.85 -25.47
N ARG A 5 21.46 -71.51 -25.09
CA ARG A 5 20.86 -70.16 -25.32
C ARG A 5 21.34 -69.18 -24.22
N GLN A 6 22.09 -68.17 -24.62
CA GLN A 6 22.38 -67.01 -23.77
C GLN A 6 21.19 -66.04 -23.80
N VAL A 7 20.68 -65.73 -22.61
CA VAL A 7 19.64 -64.72 -22.39
C VAL A 7 20.37 -63.46 -21.89
N SER A 8 20.41 -62.42 -22.72
CA SER A 8 20.93 -61.10 -22.35
C SER A 8 19.84 -60.29 -21.62
N PHE A 9 20.08 -60.01 -20.36
CA PHE A 9 19.24 -59.04 -19.59
C PHE A 9 19.72 -57.62 -19.81
N TRP A 10 18.90 -56.79 -20.42
CA TRP A 10 19.10 -55.34 -20.51
C TRP A 10 18.52 -54.71 -19.26
N LEU A 11 19.39 -54.16 -18.40
CA LEU A 11 18.97 -53.37 -17.21
C LEU A 11 18.78 -51.92 -17.66
N THR A 12 17.53 -51.50 -17.81
CA THR A 12 17.19 -50.09 -18.09
C THR A 12 17.21 -49.31 -16.75
N ALA A 13 18.26 -48.52 -16.53
CA ALA A 13 18.32 -47.60 -15.38
C ALA A 13 17.43 -46.40 -15.68
N VAL A 14 16.29 -46.28 -14.96
CA VAL A 14 15.44 -45.07 -14.98
C VAL A 14 16.05 -44.05 -14.03
N LEU A 15 16.64 -43.01 -14.58
CA LEU A 15 17.13 -41.86 -13.80
C LEU A 15 15.94 -40.98 -13.45
N VAL A 16 15.48 -41.02 -12.19
CA VAL A 16 14.44 -40.09 -11.67
C VAL A 16 15.12 -38.78 -11.29
N PHE A 17 14.99 -37.76 -12.12
CA PHE A 17 15.34 -36.38 -11.75
C PHE A 17 14.30 -35.82 -10.77
N THR A 18 14.58 -35.80 -9.49
CA THR A 18 13.81 -34.99 -8.52
C THR A 18 14.25 -33.53 -8.63
N ALA A 19 13.44 -32.72 -9.32
CA ALA A 19 13.61 -31.28 -9.28
C ALA A 19 13.26 -30.79 -7.87
N ALA A 20 14.26 -30.45 -7.05
CA ALA A 20 14.06 -29.76 -5.79
C ALA A 20 13.56 -28.34 -6.11
N ALA A 21 12.27 -28.10 -5.93
CA ALA A 21 11.72 -26.77 -5.94
C ALA A 21 12.32 -26.00 -4.76
N THR A 22 13.23 -25.06 -5.03
CA THR A 22 13.73 -24.12 -4.02
C THR A 22 12.57 -23.18 -3.68
N ALA A 23 11.91 -23.41 -2.54
CA ALA A 23 10.96 -22.48 -2.00
C ALA A 23 11.69 -21.17 -1.68
N SER A 24 11.41 -20.12 -2.44
CA SER A 24 11.92 -18.78 -2.16
C SER A 24 11.33 -18.34 -0.81
N ALA A 25 12.18 -18.01 0.14
CA ALA A 25 11.76 -17.54 1.45
C ALA A 25 10.99 -16.23 1.29
N GLN A 26 9.76 -16.17 1.80
CA GLN A 26 8.94 -14.96 1.80
C GLN A 26 9.43 -14.01 2.91
N THR A 27 9.73 -12.78 2.56
CA THR A 27 10.06 -11.72 3.52
C THR A 27 8.80 -10.94 3.90
N THR A 28 8.46 -10.96 5.18
CA THR A 28 7.38 -10.12 5.71
C THR A 28 7.97 -8.81 6.21
N ILE A 29 7.44 -7.68 5.74
CA ILE A 29 7.70 -6.36 6.30
C ILE A 29 6.74 -6.19 7.49
N PRO A 30 7.21 -6.30 8.74
CA PRO A 30 6.35 -6.29 9.91
C PRO A 30 5.84 -4.87 10.18
N ILE A 31 4.64 -4.77 10.76
CA ILE A 31 4.18 -3.56 11.42
C ILE A 31 4.79 -3.54 12.82
N THR A 32 5.85 -2.80 12.99
CA THR A 32 6.57 -2.67 14.26
C THR A 32 6.11 -1.41 14.99
N GLU A 33 5.86 -1.55 16.30
CA GLU A 33 5.41 -0.43 17.14
C GLU A 33 6.40 0.73 17.11
N GLN A 34 5.88 1.96 17.01
CA GLN A 34 6.64 3.22 17.04
C GLN A 34 7.68 3.42 15.93
N GLN A 35 7.80 2.49 14.99
CA GLN A 35 8.65 2.69 13.82
C GLN A 35 7.86 3.30 12.67
N VAL A 36 8.50 4.20 11.92
CA VAL A 36 7.96 4.69 10.65
C VAL A 36 7.85 3.49 9.71
N LEU A 37 6.66 3.29 9.16
CA LEU A 37 6.38 2.22 8.20
C LEU A 37 6.37 2.76 6.78
N TYR A 38 5.64 3.85 6.59
CA TYR A 38 5.42 4.50 5.30
C TYR A 38 5.59 6.00 5.43
N GLU A 39 6.12 6.60 4.38
CA GLU A 39 5.96 8.01 4.08
C GLU A 39 4.97 8.14 2.94
N VAL A 40 4.02 9.06 3.03
CA VAL A 40 2.90 9.19 2.10
C VAL A 40 2.83 10.59 1.51
N ILE A 41 2.52 10.66 0.22
CA ILE A 41 2.21 11.89 -0.51
C ILE A 41 0.94 11.62 -1.31
N GLY A 42 -0.02 12.54 -1.28
CA GLY A 42 -1.27 12.35 -2.00
C GLY A 42 -2.15 13.57 -2.11
N GLU A 43 -3.23 13.35 -2.82
CA GLU A 43 -4.34 14.28 -3.01
C GLU A 43 -5.65 13.65 -2.58
N PHE A 44 -6.67 14.46 -2.45
CA PHE A 44 -8.02 13.96 -2.17
C PHE A 44 -9.07 14.73 -2.94
N ASN A 45 -10.17 14.04 -3.24
CA ASN A 45 -11.40 14.59 -3.79
C ASN A 45 -12.56 14.31 -2.83
N ASN A 46 -13.30 15.35 -2.50
CA ASN A 46 -14.52 15.27 -1.68
C ASN A 46 -15.75 15.53 -2.55
N SER A 47 -16.78 14.69 -2.39
CA SER A 47 -18.08 14.86 -3.05
C SER A 47 -19.19 14.47 -2.08
N GLY A 48 -19.93 15.43 -1.57
CA GLY A 48 -20.92 15.21 -0.51
C GLY A 48 -20.28 14.62 0.75
N SER A 49 -20.74 13.45 1.18
CA SER A 49 -20.15 12.72 2.30
C SER A 49 -18.95 11.84 1.88
N ALA A 50 -18.75 11.59 0.59
CA ALA A 50 -17.67 10.76 0.10
C ALA A 50 -16.34 11.52 0.08
N SER A 51 -15.23 10.81 0.36
CA SER A 51 -13.88 11.29 0.24
C SER A 51 -13.02 10.18 -0.38
N GLN A 52 -12.40 10.48 -1.50
CA GLN A 52 -11.39 9.63 -2.11
C GLN A 52 -10.02 10.27 -1.91
N GLN A 53 -9.08 9.53 -1.32
CA GLN A 53 -7.70 9.94 -1.17
C GLN A 53 -6.85 8.99 -2.00
N TYR A 54 -5.87 9.51 -2.71
CA TYR A 54 -5.01 8.74 -3.60
C TYR A 54 -3.61 9.35 -3.62
N GLY A 55 -2.62 8.52 -3.93
CA GLY A 55 -1.23 8.94 -3.96
C GLY A 55 -0.28 7.77 -3.93
N TYR A 56 0.94 8.03 -3.46
CA TYR A 56 2.01 7.05 -3.43
C TYR A 56 2.78 7.06 -2.11
N LEU A 57 3.52 5.97 -1.88
CA LEU A 57 4.44 5.86 -0.76
C LEU A 57 5.81 6.37 -1.22
N SER A 58 6.29 7.45 -0.59
CA SER A 58 7.62 8.01 -0.87
C SER A 58 8.73 7.31 -0.09
N GLY A 59 8.37 6.56 0.95
CA GLY A 59 9.25 5.70 1.73
C GLY A 59 8.48 4.50 2.27
N VAL A 60 9.13 3.34 2.29
CA VAL A 60 8.62 2.10 2.89
C VAL A 60 9.76 1.46 3.66
N THR A 61 9.63 1.33 4.98
CA THR A 61 10.64 0.69 5.81
C THR A 61 10.86 -0.77 5.35
N GLY A 62 12.11 -1.16 5.21
CA GLY A 62 12.51 -2.46 4.68
C GLY A 62 12.76 -2.50 3.17
N PHE A 63 12.62 -1.35 2.48
CA PHE A 63 13.03 -1.18 1.08
C PHE A 63 14.02 -0.02 0.97
N ASP A 64 15.10 -0.22 0.21
CA ASP A 64 16.11 0.81 -0.03
C ASP A 64 15.58 1.95 -0.92
N ASN A 65 14.61 1.64 -1.77
CA ASN A 65 14.01 2.60 -2.69
C ASN A 65 12.54 2.24 -2.95
N ALA A 66 11.65 3.23 -2.80
CA ALA A 66 10.23 3.13 -3.12
C ALA A 66 9.90 3.53 -4.58
N PHE A 67 10.92 3.75 -5.42
CA PHE A 67 10.79 4.22 -6.81
C PHE A 67 11.52 3.31 -7.78
N SER A 68 11.02 3.19 -8.99
CA SER A 68 11.69 2.50 -10.11
C SER A 68 12.86 3.28 -10.69
N SER A 69 13.00 4.58 -10.33
CA SER A 69 14.07 5.47 -10.75
C SER A 69 14.92 5.91 -9.55
N THR A 70 16.23 6.07 -9.77
CA THR A 70 17.15 6.63 -8.77
C THR A 70 17.18 8.16 -8.81
N THR A 71 16.82 8.76 -9.94
CA THR A 71 16.89 10.22 -10.17
C THR A 71 15.53 10.90 -10.08
N THR A 72 14.50 10.30 -10.65
CA THR A 72 13.13 10.84 -10.61
C THR A 72 12.34 10.13 -9.51
N LYS A 73 11.84 10.90 -8.53
CA LYS A 73 11.10 10.39 -7.37
C LYS A 73 9.76 11.14 -7.28
N ASN A 74 8.77 10.63 -8.00
CA ASN A 74 7.42 11.17 -8.03
C ASN A 74 6.40 10.07 -8.33
N GLU A 75 5.15 10.43 -8.56
CA GLU A 75 4.04 9.51 -8.86
C GLU A 75 4.30 8.62 -10.07
N THR A 76 5.04 9.11 -11.08
CA THR A 76 5.27 8.35 -12.32
C THR A 76 6.26 7.19 -12.14
N THR A 77 7.07 7.22 -11.08
CA THR A 77 8.10 6.23 -10.80
C THR A 77 7.87 5.46 -9.49
N ALA A 78 6.83 5.83 -8.73
CA ALA A 78 6.49 5.18 -7.47
C ALA A 78 6.15 3.70 -7.67
N LEU A 79 6.79 2.83 -6.87
CA LEU A 79 6.52 1.38 -6.85
C LEU A 79 5.26 1.02 -6.06
N PHE A 80 4.87 1.87 -5.12
CA PHE A 80 3.71 1.65 -4.26
C PHE A 80 2.77 2.84 -4.32
N THR A 81 1.52 2.57 -4.69
CA THR A 81 0.45 3.56 -4.69
C THR A 81 -0.62 3.18 -3.69
N PHE A 82 -1.50 4.10 -3.35
CA PHE A 82 -2.65 3.83 -2.50
C PHE A 82 -3.90 4.56 -2.95
N VAL A 83 -5.04 3.97 -2.62
CA VAL A 83 -6.35 4.61 -2.71
C VAL A 83 -7.11 4.34 -1.41
N THR A 84 -7.69 5.41 -0.85
CA THR A 84 -8.61 5.34 0.28
C THR A 84 -9.98 5.83 -0.16
N ASN A 85 -11.00 5.01 0.02
CA ASN A 85 -12.40 5.39 -0.16
C ASN A 85 -13.04 5.49 1.22
N ALA A 86 -13.54 6.67 1.57
CA ALA A 86 -14.07 6.96 2.88
C ALA A 86 -15.40 7.71 2.81
N THR A 87 -16.19 7.58 3.88
CA THR A 87 -17.44 8.30 4.07
C THR A 87 -17.37 9.11 5.36
N THR A 88 -17.79 10.36 5.30
CA THR A 88 -17.93 11.24 6.45
C THR A 88 -19.09 10.76 7.31
N ILE A 89 -18.81 10.53 8.60
CA ILE A 89 -19.79 10.07 9.59
C ILE A 89 -20.19 11.16 10.57
N GLN A 90 -19.33 12.16 10.74
CA GLN A 90 -19.57 13.28 11.66
C GLN A 90 -18.82 14.54 11.22
N VAL A 91 -19.43 15.69 11.44
CA VAL A 91 -18.80 17.01 11.32
C VAL A 91 -19.13 17.84 12.56
N VAL A 92 -18.11 18.39 13.19
CA VAL A 92 -18.25 19.32 14.32
C VAL A 92 -17.56 20.63 13.96
N ASN A 93 -18.23 21.76 14.18
CA ASN A 93 -17.67 23.09 13.95
C ASN A 93 -17.48 23.82 15.28
N HIS A 94 -16.31 24.42 15.46
CA HIS A 94 -16.03 25.29 16.63
C HIS A 94 -15.06 26.40 16.23
N GLY A 95 -15.59 27.62 16.15
CA GLY A 95 -14.81 28.78 15.73
C GLY A 95 -14.12 28.59 14.39
N ALA A 96 -12.80 28.70 14.37
CA ALA A 96 -11.98 28.50 13.19
C ALA A 96 -11.76 27.02 12.83
N PHE A 97 -12.21 26.09 13.67
CA PHE A 97 -11.95 24.67 13.45
C PHE A 97 -13.20 23.92 12.99
N ARG A 98 -12.98 23.05 12.02
CA ARG A 98 -13.93 22.01 11.62
C ARG A 98 -13.28 20.65 11.82
N ILE A 99 -13.93 19.80 12.61
CA ILE A 99 -13.52 18.42 12.82
C ILE A 99 -14.38 17.54 11.93
N VAL A 100 -13.75 16.67 11.14
CA VAL A 100 -14.44 15.75 10.23
C VAL A 100 -13.98 14.35 10.55
N ASP A 101 -14.91 13.50 10.96
CA ASP A 101 -14.66 12.08 11.18
C ASP A 101 -15.13 11.26 9.98
N ARG A 102 -14.30 10.30 9.55
CA ARG A 102 -14.57 9.43 8.42
C ARG A 102 -14.24 7.99 8.74
N THR A 103 -14.90 7.08 8.03
CA THR A 103 -14.60 5.65 8.02
C THR A 103 -14.56 5.14 6.59
N GLY A 104 -13.83 4.03 6.35
CA GLY A 104 -13.70 3.48 5.01
C GLY A 104 -12.63 2.41 4.89
N THR A 105 -12.00 2.33 3.72
CA THR A 105 -11.00 1.32 3.38
C THR A 105 -9.84 1.98 2.65
N THR A 106 -8.62 1.62 3.04
CA THR A 106 -7.38 1.95 2.31
C THR A 106 -6.83 0.69 1.66
N THR A 107 -6.49 0.78 0.39
CA THR A 107 -5.78 -0.26 -0.36
C THR A 107 -4.44 0.26 -0.83
N ILE A 108 -3.37 -0.49 -0.56
CA ILE A 108 -2.03 -0.25 -1.11
C ILE A 108 -1.83 -1.21 -2.27
N TYR A 109 -1.28 -0.70 -3.36
CA TYR A 109 -1.02 -1.43 -4.60
C TYR A 109 0.48 -1.50 -4.89
N LEU A 110 0.93 -2.64 -5.41
CA LEU A 110 2.18 -2.70 -6.16
C LEU A 110 1.88 -2.13 -7.55
N ASN A 111 2.46 -0.97 -7.83
CA ASN A 111 2.19 -0.24 -9.07
C ASN A 111 2.82 -0.96 -10.28
N ASN A 112 2.16 -0.92 -11.41
CA ASN A 112 2.58 -1.59 -12.65
C ASN A 112 2.85 -0.61 -13.80
N GLY A 113 2.79 0.69 -13.55
CA GLY A 113 3.02 1.74 -14.56
C GLY A 113 3.00 3.13 -13.93
N PRO A 114 3.23 4.17 -14.72
CA PRO A 114 3.20 5.54 -14.22
C PRO A 114 1.80 5.93 -13.72
N SER A 115 1.75 6.56 -12.54
CA SER A 115 0.54 7.17 -12.02
C SER A 115 0.52 8.66 -12.37
N ASP A 116 -0.68 9.25 -12.36
CA ASP A 116 -0.92 10.64 -12.76
C ASP A 116 -2.01 11.25 -11.87
N PHE A 117 -1.69 12.32 -11.16
CA PHE A 117 -2.63 13.02 -10.30
C PHE A 117 -3.80 13.66 -11.06
N THR A 118 -3.64 13.94 -12.36
CA THR A 118 -4.75 14.40 -13.20
C THR A 118 -5.74 13.28 -13.54
N ASN A 119 -5.33 12.02 -13.34
CA ASN A 119 -6.15 10.83 -13.52
C ASN A 119 -6.06 9.91 -12.30
N PRO A 120 -6.82 10.16 -11.22
CA PRO A 120 -6.76 9.41 -9.96
C PRO A 120 -6.93 7.88 -10.09
N ALA A 121 -7.59 7.40 -11.16
CA ALA A 121 -7.77 5.97 -11.40
C ALA A 121 -6.44 5.23 -11.61
N THR A 122 -5.37 5.93 -12.03
CA THR A 122 -4.05 5.34 -12.24
C THR A 122 -3.40 4.82 -10.95
N PHE A 123 -3.78 5.37 -9.79
CA PHE A 123 -3.25 4.93 -8.48
C PHE A 123 -3.81 3.57 -8.01
N SER A 124 -4.80 3.01 -8.69
CA SER A 124 -5.41 1.70 -8.38
C SER A 124 -5.24 0.65 -9.50
N GLN A 125 -4.45 0.92 -10.52
CA GLN A 125 -4.23 0.00 -11.65
C GLN A 125 -3.28 -1.15 -11.32
N GLY A 126 -2.48 -1.03 -10.25
CA GLY A 126 -1.55 -2.05 -9.80
C GLY A 126 -2.23 -3.24 -9.10
N MET A 127 -1.40 -4.18 -8.66
CA MET A 127 -1.87 -5.33 -7.88
C MET A 127 -2.14 -4.89 -6.43
N PRO A 128 -3.34 -5.10 -5.86
CA PRO A 128 -3.60 -4.83 -4.45
C PRO A 128 -2.76 -5.78 -3.58
N ILE A 129 -1.94 -5.24 -2.68
CA ILE A 129 -1.01 -5.99 -1.82
C ILE A 129 -1.35 -5.87 -0.33
N GLN A 130 -2.06 -4.80 0.08
CA GLN A 130 -2.57 -4.65 1.44
C GLN A 130 -3.92 -3.95 1.41
N VAL A 131 -4.88 -4.42 2.21
CA VAL A 131 -6.16 -3.75 2.45
C VAL A 131 -6.31 -3.54 3.95
N SER A 132 -6.81 -2.38 4.35
CA SER A 132 -7.04 -2.05 5.76
C SER A 132 -8.36 -1.30 5.96
N ASN A 133 -9.02 -1.55 7.09
CA ASN A 133 -10.10 -0.71 7.58
C ASN A 133 -9.51 0.63 8.04
N TYR A 134 -10.21 1.69 7.75
CA TYR A 134 -9.77 3.06 7.91
C TYR A 134 -10.73 3.84 8.82
N ARG A 135 -10.18 4.55 9.81
CA ARG A 135 -10.89 5.52 10.64
C ARG A 135 -10.05 6.77 10.79
N GLN A 136 -10.61 7.91 10.42
CA GLN A 136 -9.91 9.18 10.31
C GLN A 136 -10.60 10.27 11.15
N GLN A 137 -9.77 11.16 11.73
CA GLN A 137 -10.16 12.48 12.17
C GLN A 137 -9.34 13.53 11.44
N VAL A 138 -10.00 14.49 10.82
CA VAL A 138 -9.41 15.70 10.22
C VAL A 138 -9.71 16.88 11.10
N ILE A 139 -8.70 17.68 11.41
CA ILE A 139 -8.82 18.99 12.09
C ILE A 139 -8.46 20.05 11.06
N LEU A 140 -9.48 20.65 10.45
CA LEU A 140 -9.34 21.70 9.43
C LEU A 140 -9.44 23.08 10.08
N ASN A 141 -8.44 23.92 9.86
CA ASN A 141 -8.54 25.35 10.10
C ASN A 141 -9.19 26.02 8.88
N ILE A 142 -10.43 26.46 9.01
CA ILE A 142 -11.20 27.04 7.91
C ILE A 142 -10.76 28.45 7.51
N LEU A 143 -9.93 29.14 8.31
CA LEU A 143 -9.39 30.45 7.97
C LEU A 143 -8.16 30.35 7.08
N THR A 144 -7.35 29.30 7.25
CA THR A 144 -6.13 29.07 6.49
C THR A 144 -6.25 27.95 5.46
N ASN A 145 -7.34 27.18 5.51
CA ASN A 145 -7.56 25.95 4.75
C ASN A 145 -6.46 24.89 4.98
N THR A 146 -5.70 24.98 6.07
CA THR A 146 -4.73 23.96 6.46
C THR A 146 -5.36 22.93 7.37
N PHE A 147 -4.88 21.71 7.34
CA PHE A 147 -5.40 20.66 8.20
C PHE A 147 -4.32 19.73 8.74
N LEU A 148 -4.63 19.13 9.88
CA LEU A 148 -3.94 17.99 10.43
C LEU A 148 -4.89 16.80 10.41
N THR A 149 -4.35 15.64 10.15
CA THR A 149 -5.12 14.40 10.11
C THR A 149 -4.41 13.32 10.91
N VAL A 150 -5.21 12.57 11.64
CA VAL A 150 -4.80 11.30 12.25
C VAL A 150 -5.79 10.24 11.78
N HIS A 151 -5.26 9.14 11.28
CA HIS A 151 -6.10 7.97 11.01
C HIS A 151 -5.43 6.68 11.45
N THR A 152 -6.25 5.70 11.81
CA THR A 152 -5.83 4.34 12.13
C THR A 152 -6.27 3.43 11.00
N ASN A 153 -5.36 2.60 10.55
CA ASN A 153 -5.61 1.52 9.60
C ASN A 153 -5.41 0.19 10.34
N THR A 154 -6.39 -0.71 10.24
CA THR A 154 -6.26 -2.10 10.71
C THR A 154 -6.26 -3.02 9.51
N VAL A 155 -5.18 -3.76 9.33
CA VAL A 155 -4.96 -4.62 8.16
C VAL A 155 -5.97 -5.76 8.14
N THR A 156 -6.72 -5.89 7.04
CA THR A 156 -7.76 -6.91 6.83
C THR A 156 -7.43 -7.89 5.72
N ASP A 157 -6.50 -7.55 4.82
CA ASP A 157 -5.97 -8.45 3.80
C ASP A 157 -4.54 -8.09 3.45
N VAL A 158 -3.69 -9.10 3.21
CA VAL A 158 -2.33 -8.94 2.69
C VAL A 158 -2.01 -10.04 1.69
N LYS A 159 -1.42 -9.66 0.56
CA LYS A 159 -0.98 -10.58 -0.47
C LYS A 159 0.53 -10.57 -0.59
N THR A 160 1.07 -11.73 -0.96
CA THR A 160 2.47 -11.84 -1.35
C THR A 160 2.68 -11.24 -2.73
N PHE A 161 3.73 -10.47 -2.89
CA PHE A 161 4.17 -9.91 -4.16
C PHE A 161 5.67 -10.13 -4.34
N THR A 162 6.15 -10.06 -5.58
CA THR A 162 7.57 -10.22 -5.89
C THR A 162 8.13 -8.89 -6.39
N LEU A 163 9.25 -8.47 -5.81
CA LEU A 163 10.02 -7.32 -6.25
C LEU A 163 11.50 -7.72 -6.35
N ASN A 164 12.12 -7.50 -7.50
CA ASN A 164 13.53 -7.85 -7.76
C ASN A 164 13.85 -9.32 -7.44
N GLY A 165 12.94 -10.24 -7.73
CA GLY A 165 13.12 -11.68 -7.49
C GLY A 165 12.90 -12.14 -6.03
N VAL A 166 12.62 -11.22 -5.11
CA VAL A 166 12.32 -11.52 -3.70
C VAL A 166 10.82 -11.44 -3.45
N ALA A 167 10.29 -12.42 -2.73
CA ALA A 167 8.88 -12.45 -2.33
C ALA A 167 8.70 -11.65 -1.03
N TYR A 168 7.76 -10.70 -1.03
CA TYR A 168 7.44 -9.83 0.10
C TYR A 168 5.97 -9.93 0.49
N ARG A 169 5.70 -9.57 1.74
CA ARG A 169 4.37 -9.30 2.26
C ARG A 169 4.43 -8.01 3.09
N LEU A 170 3.56 -7.06 2.79
CA LEU A 170 3.51 -5.76 3.45
C LEU A 170 2.53 -5.80 4.63
N GLY A 171 3.06 -5.93 5.85
CA GLY A 171 2.29 -6.02 7.08
C GLY A 171 1.70 -7.40 7.38
N GLN A 172 0.82 -7.45 8.36
CA GLN A 172 0.21 -8.65 8.93
C GLN A 172 -1.27 -8.42 9.24
N LEU A 173 -2.10 -9.44 9.05
CA LEU A 173 -3.54 -9.40 9.39
C LEU A 173 -3.76 -9.00 10.85
N GLY A 174 -4.73 -8.13 11.09
CA GLY A 174 -5.12 -7.67 12.41
C GLY A 174 -4.19 -6.63 13.04
N LYS A 175 -3.00 -6.40 12.48
CA LYS A 175 -2.11 -5.34 12.94
C LYS A 175 -2.58 -3.98 12.47
N SER A 176 -2.36 -2.99 13.34
CA SER A 176 -2.76 -1.61 13.08
C SER A 176 -1.55 -0.70 12.92
N PHE A 177 -1.72 0.34 12.13
CA PHE A 177 -0.79 1.45 12.04
C PHE A 177 -1.56 2.77 12.05
N ARG A 178 -0.90 3.81 12.57
CA ARG A 178 -1.43 5.16 12.61
C ARG A 178 -0.69 6.02 11.60
N THR A 179 -1.45 6.76 10.80
CA THR A 179 -0.90 7.74 9.87
C THR A 179 -1.24 9.14 10.36
N ASN A 180 -0.24 9.99 10.38
CA ASN A 180 -0.37 11.42 10.64
C ASN A 180 0.07 12.15 9.39
N TYR A 181 -0.75 13.06 8.90
CA TYR A 181 -0.38 13.93 7.79
C TYR A 181 -0.95 15.32 7.95
N SER A 182 -0.28 16.28 7.35
CA SER A 182 -0.74 17.65 7.19
C SER A 182 -0.98 17.94 5.71
N GLY A 183 -1.78 18.93 5.46
CA GLY A 183 -2.09 19.33 4.09
C GLY A 183 -2.83 20.64 3.99
N GLN A 184 -3.18 20.95 2.76
CA GLN A 184 -3.92 22.14 2.40
C GLN A 184 -5.16 21.75 1.62
N ALA A 185 -6.32 22.27 2.03
CA ALA A 185 -7.55 22.18 1.26
C ALA A 185 -7.58 23.32 0.22
N ASN A 186 -8.04 23.00 -0.97
CA ASN A 186 -8.31 23.98 -2.02
C ASN A 186 -9.65 24.70 -1.78
N THR A 187 -9.93 25.71 -2.56
CA THR A 187 -11.23 26.38 -2.59
C THR A 187 -12.34 25.32 -2.78
N PRO A 188 -13.46 25.43 -2.06
CA PRO A 188 -14.58 24.51 -2.21
C PRO A 188 -15.02 24.35 -3.69
N GLY A 189 -15.14 23.11 -4.14
CA GLY A 189 -15.48 22.77 -5.53
C GLY A 189 -14.28 22.61 -6.46
N ALA A 190 -13.05 22.93 -6.03
CA ALA A 190 -11.83 22.66 -6.80
C ALA A 190 -11.52 21.16 -6.87
N VAL A 191 -10.87 20.74 -7.95
CA VAL A 191 -10.34 19.38 -8.16
C VAL A 191 -8.85 19.50 -8.45
N PRO A 192 -7.98 18.86 -7.63
CA PRO A 192 -8.30 18.11 -6.42
C PRO A 192 -8.86 19.03 -5.31
N SER A 193 -9.53 18.42 -4.31
CA SER A 193 -10.01 19.18 -3.15
C SER A 193 -8.88 19.59 -2.20
N GLY A 194 -7.68 19.04 -2.38
CA GLY A 194 -6.47 19.39 -1.67
C GLY A 194 -5.40 18.30 -1.76
N TRP A 195 -4.26 18.56 -1.14
CA TRP A 195 -3.11 17.68 -1.10
C TRP A 195 -2.55 17.53 0.32
N PHE A 196 -1.80 16.45 0.55
CA PHE A 196 -1.22 16.12 1.84
C PHE A 196 0.08 15.34 1.74
N ALA A 197 0.87 15.40 2.80
CA ALA A 197 2.02 14.54 3.03
C ALA A 197 2.15 14.20 4.51
N GLY A 198 2.72 13.03 4.82
CA GLY A 198 2.91 12.59 6.19
C GLY A 198 3.54 11.22 6.33
N THR A 199 3.43 10.66 7.52
CA THR A 199 4.07 9.41 7.90
C THR A 199 3.11 8.46 8.61
N SER A 200 3.35 7.17 8.43
CA SER A 200 2.65 6.10 9.16
C SER A 200 3.60 5.44 10.15
N THR A 201 3.09 5.12 11.33
CA THR A 201 3.83 4.40 12.38
C THR A 201 3.03 3.21 12.88
N GLY A 202 3.69 2.12 13.24
CA GLY A 202 3.05 0.97 13.84
C GLY A 202 2.39 1.33 15.17
N SER A 203 1.20 0.80 15.40
CA SER A 203 0.45 0.99 16.65
C SER A 203 0.57 -0.27 17.51
N LYS A 204 0.60 -0.07 18.83
CA LYS A 204 0.40 -1.15 19.79
C LYS A 204 -1.05 -1.64 19.69
N ASN A 205 -1.23 -2.93 19.53
CA ASN A 205 -2.54 -3.61 19.59
C ASN A 205 -2.85 -4.04 21.00
#